data_b06731fc6e078360e2076f5fe2d8de98
#
_entry.id   b06731fc6e078360e2076f5fe2d8de98
#
_cell.length_a   1.000
_cell.length_b   1.000
_cell.length_c   1.000
_cell.angle_alpha   90.00
_cell.angle_beta   90.00
_cell.angle_gamma   90.00
#
_symmetry.space_group_name_H-M   'P 1'
#
loop_
_entity.id
_entity.type
_entity.pdbx_description
1 polymer ?
#
loop_
_entity_poly.entity_id
_entity_poly.type
_entity_poly.pdbx_seq_one_letter_code
_entity_poly.pdbx_strand_id
1 'polypeptide(L)'
;MLTELNLSNNTFVGLIPSFSCINASLVRLLDFSHNHYSGHIPRGLGACSKLKVFRAGFNHLSGPISSDIVNLAKLTNLELYGNKLSGKLPMNIGKLSKLNDLLLDDNSFTGPLPPSLVNCTNLNILILRYNFLEGDISTFNFSSLHQLTVIDLGVNNFFGNLPVSLYSCKSLVALRLSANQLEGQIQPEILQLKLLSFLSLTNNRLTNITNAIKILMRCKALTIVLLGGNFLHEAMPGDDTIVGFNGFENLQVLSFDESQLTGQLPIWLSRLKKLEFLTLDFNRITGSIPGWLSTLPRLFALYLSHNLISGEFPKELCALPTLQSSKALVGNNHLDLPLFNSISNFRYNFLSNMRATIVLANNNLSGSIPVEIGRLKLLDHLDLSHNKFSGSIPNEMSQLTNLEILDLSANQFSGEIPASLSSLHFLNNFSVANNNLHGPIPSGTQLQSFDVSAYEGNLGLCGPPLLDECAHIVFGEFVVHYSLAISGELHISNSWTK
;
A
#
# COMPACT_ATOMS: atom_id res chain seq x y z
N MET A 1 15.28 27.87 37.27
CA MET A 1 16.07 28.03 36.05
C MET A 1 15.50 27.06 35.00
N LEU A 2 15.16 27.53 33.80
CA LEU A 2 14.47 26.74 32.76
C LEU A 2 15.39 25.63 32.25
N THR A 3 14.94 24.37 32.31
CA THR A 3 15.66 23.21 31.77
C THR A 3 15.01 22.63 30.52
N GLU A 4 13.69 22.84 30.34
CA GLU A 4 12.89 22.31 29.26
C GLU A 4 11.85 23.36 28.86
N LEU A 5 11.70 23.55 27.53
CA LEU A 5 10.66 24.37 26.97
C LEU A 5 9.94 23.53 25.91
N ASN A 6 8.69 23.21 26.20
CA ASN A 6 7.81 22.52 25.26
C ASN A 6 6.63 23.44 24.90
N LEU A 7 6.56 23.82 23.63
CA LEU A 7 5.48 24.62 23.03
C LEU A 7 4.79 23.85 21.91
N SER A 8 4.98 22.55 21.84
CA SER A 8 4.44 21.71 20.76
C SER A 8 2.92 21.64 20.74
N ASN A 9 2.35 21.27 19.58
CA ASN A 9 0.90 21.11 19.37
C ASN A 9 0.10 22.37 19.72
N ASN A 10 0.50 23.50 19.14
CA ASN A 10 -0.18 24.79 19.30
C ASN A 10 -0.34 25.50 17.95
N THR A 11 -0.76 26.74 17.95
CA THR A 11 -0.96 27.56 16.77
C THR A 11 0.00 28.76 16.70
N PHE A 12 1.17 28.64 17.31
CA PHE A 12 2.16 29.72 17.32
C PHE A 12 2.64 30.03 15.91
N VAL A 13 2.74 31.31 15.60
CA VAL A 13 3.17 31.85 14.28
C VAL A 13 4.43 32.71 14.42
N GLY A 14 5.07 33.03 13.31
CA GLY A 14 6.25 33.89 13.26
C GLY A 14 7.54 33.11 13.40
N LEU A 15 8.59 33.75 13.93
CA LEU A 15 9.90 33.15 14.06
C LEU A 15 10.04 32.34 15.37
N ILE A 16 10.77 31.25 15.32
CA ILE A 16 11.24 30.63 16.57
C ILE A 16 12.09 31.67 17.30
N PRO A 17 11.81 31.95 18.61
CA PRO A 17 12.52 32.94 19.37
C PRO A 17 14.03 32.68 19.37
N SER A 18 14.85 33.69 19.10
CA SER A 18 16.29 33.58 19.20
C SER A 18 16.69 33.53 20.67
N PHE A 19 17.12 32.36 21.16
CA PHE A 19 17.60 32.21 22.52
C PHE A 19 19.04 32.70 22.60
N SER A 20 19.27 33.71 23.42
CA SER A 20 20.62 33.96 23.91
C SER A 20 20.88 32.93 25.03
N CYS A 21 21.40 31.75 24.66
CA CYS A 21 21.77 30.71 25.63
C CYS A 21 22.92 31.13 26.56
N ILE A 22 23.42 32.36 26.45
CA ILE A 22 24.49 32.92 27.29
C ILE A 22 24.10 32.90 28.76
N ASN A 23 22.82 33.11 29.11
CA ASN A 23 22.30 33.05 30.47
C ASN A 23 21.39 31.85 30.74
N ALA A 24 21.08 31.02 29.74
CA ALA A 24 20.20 29.85 29.85
C ALA A 24 20.97 28.54 29.74
N SER A 25 22.13 28.42 30.42
CA SER A 25 23.09 27.32 30.31
C SER A 25 22.57 25.94 30.69
N LEU A 26 21.32 25.82 31.17
CA LEU A 26 20.75 24.55 31.66
C LEU A 26 19.69 23.95 30.76
N VAL A 27 19.31 24.60 29.68
CA VAL A 27 18.25 24.07 28.75
C VAL A 27 18.74 22.78 28.09
N ARG A 28 17.91 21.74 28.22
CA ARG A 28 18.17 20.38 27.72
C ARG A 28 17.20 19.98 26.61
N LEU A 29 15.99 20.54 26.63
CA LEU A 29 14.94 20.24 25.64
C LEU A 29 14.30 21.54 25.16
N LEU A 30 14.21 21.65 23.83
CA LEU A 30 13.41 22.66 23.12
C LEU A 30 12.50 21.92 22.16
N ASP A 31 11.20 22.07 22.32
CA ASP A 31 10.18 21.47 21.45
C ASP A 31 9.19 22.54 20.96
N PHE A 32 9.23 22.79 19.65
CA PHE A 32 8.38 23.72 18.93
C PHE A 32 7.51 23.00 17.89
N SER A 33 7.48 21.66 17.89
CA SER A 33 6.82 20.84 16.87
C SER A 33 5.33 21.14 16.77
N HIS A 34 4.75 20.87 15.58
CA HIS A 34 3.31 21.02 15.34
C HIS A 34 2.79 22.40 15.69
N ASN A 35 3.29 23.43 14.98
CA ASN A 35 2.91 24.81 15.06
C ASN A 35 2.96 25.45 13.65
N HIS A 36 2.93 26.77 13.56
CA HIS A 36 3.05 27.54 12.33
C HIS A 36 4.27 28.46 12.33
N TYR A 37 5.36 28.06 13.02
CA TYR A 37 6.60 28.81 13.00
C TYR A 37 7.19 28.86 11.60
N SER A 38 7.76 29.98 11.22
CA SER A 38 8.32 30.24 9.89
C SER A 38 9.74 30.84 9.99
N GLY A 39 10.35 31.11 8.83
CA GLY A 39 11.72 31.65 8.75
C GLY A 39 12.78 30.59 9.03
N HIS A 40 13.95 31.02 9.47
CA HIS A 40 15.12 30.14 9.64
C HIS A 40 15.23 29.58 11.05
N ILE A 41 15.93 28.44 11.18
CA ILE A 41 16.41 27.98 12.47
C ILE A 41 17.27 29.09 13.10
N PRO A 42 17.00 29.49 14.36
CA PRO A 42 17.68 30.64 14.96
C PRO A 42 19.20 30.47 14.99
N ARG A 43 19.92 31.51 14.52
CA ARG A 43 21.38 31.59 14.74
C ARG A 43 21.66 31.73 16.22
N GLY A 44 22.75 31.11 16.70
CA GLY A 44 23.11 31.13 18.12
C GLY A 44 22.54 29.97 18.92
N LEU A 45 21.70 29.12 18.32
CA LEU A 45 21.22 27.89 18.98
C LEU A 45 22.42 27.03 19.45
N GLY A 46 23.51 27.01 18.68
CA GLY A 46 24.75 26.30 19.02
C GLY A 46 25.40 26.70 20.35
N ALA A 47 25.02 27.85 20.95
CA ALA A 47 25.47 28.28 22.26
C ALA A 47 24.77 27.52 23.42
N CYS A 48 23.68 26.79 23.17
CA CYS A 48 22.95 26.00 24.15
C CYS A 48 23.70 24.70 24.50
N SER A 49 24.88 24.79 25.12
CA SER A 49 25.83 23.69 25.32
C SER A 49 25.30 22.47 26.09
N LYS A 50 24.15 22.58 26.73
CA LYS A 50 23.48 21.49 27.46
C LYS A 50 22.32 20.87 26.71
N LEU A 51 21.95 21.41 25.55
CA LEU A 51 20.82 20.94 24.76
C LEU A 51 21.02 19.49 24.30
N LYS A 52 20.04 18.65 24.60
CA LYS A 52 19.99 17.23 24.22
C LYS A 52 18.97 16.99 23.12
N VAL A 53 17.83 17.66 23.18
CA VAL A 53 16.70 17.44 22.28
C VAL A 53 16.28 18.78 21.67
N PHE A 54 16.31 18.84 20.34
CA PHE A 54 15.76 19.95 19.57
C PHE A 54 14.74 19.42 18.58
N ARG A 55 13.47 19.79 18.81
CA ARG A 55 12.33 19.44 17.98
C ARG A 55 11.66 20.68 17.43
N ALA A 56 11.43 20.70 16.12
CA ALA A 56 10.67 21.72 15.44
C ALA A 56 9.96 21.14 14.18
N GLY A 57 9.64 19.85 14.23
CA GLY A 57 8.92 19.18 13.15
C GLY A 57 7.51 19.76 12.95
N PHE A 58 6.96 19.59 11.72
CA PHE A 58 5.65 20.12 11.32
C PHE A 58 5.47 21.60 11.61
N ASN A 59 6.24 22.41 10.87
CA ASN A 59 6.19 23.86 10.86
C ASN A 59 6.38 24.38 9.42
N HIS A 60 6.66 25.68 9.27
CA HIS A 60 6.95 26.32 7.99
C HIS A 60 8.39 26.87 7.94
N LEU A 61 9.32 26.24 8.67
CA LEU A 61 10.73 26.65 8.72
C LEU A 61 11.37 26.47 7.33
N SER A 62 12.25 27.39 6.97
CA SER A 62 12.91 27.43 5.66
C SER A 62 14.41 27.70 5.76
N GLY A 63 15.10 27.60 4.61
CA GLY A 63 16.54 27.81 4.51
C GLY A 63 17.38 26.67 5.09
N PRO A 64 18.71 26.82 5.16
CA PRO A 64 19.61 25.77 5.56
C PRO A 64 19.66 25.57 7.09
N ILE A 65 20.03 24.36 7.50
CA ILE A 65 20.44 24.12 8.88
C ILE A 65 21.72 24.92 9.13
N SER A 66 21.69 25.81 10.14
CA SER A 66 22.84 26.62 10.48
C SER A 66 24.04 25.78 10.91
N SER A 67 25.25 26.15 10.46
CA SER A 67 26.49 25.44 10.78
C SER A 67 26.84 25.47 12.28
N ASP A 68 26.24 26.34 13.07
CA ASP A 68 26.48 26.42 14.52
C ASP A 68 25.75 25.31 15.30
N ILE A 69 24.75 24.64 14.71
CA ILE A 69 24.06 23.49 15.32
C ILE A 69 25.03 22.37 15.73
N VAL A 70 26.13 22.21 14.97
CA VAL A 70 27.15 21.18 15.24
C VAL A 70 27.97 21.46 16.51
N ASN A 71 27.81 22.65 17.14
CA ASN A 71 28.41 22.97 18.42
C ASN A 71 27.62 22.39 19.61
N LEU A 72 26.44 21.82 19.37
CA LEU A 72 25.59 21.17 20.35
C LEU A 72 26.14 19.78 20.72
N ALA A 73 27.31 19.69 21.32
CA ALA A 73 28.03 18.44 21.57
C ALA A 73 27.28 17.43 22.46
N LYS A 74 26.16 17.82 23.08
CA LYS A 74 25.28 16.94 23.86
C LYS A 74 24.00 16.57 23.19
N LEU A 75 23.77 17.02 21.94
CA LEU A 75 22.55 16.75 21.20
C LEU A 75 22.44 15.25 20.93
N THR A 76 21.31 14.68 21.32
CA THR A 76 20.92 13.29 21.06
C THR A 76 19.82 13.19 19.99
N ASN A 77 18.92 14.16 19.95
CA ASN A 77 17.78 14.15 19.02
C ASN A 77 17.70 15.48 18.27
N LEU A 78 17.71 15.38 16.94
CA LEU A 78 17.48 16.48 16.01
C LEU A 78 16.30 16.13 15.12
N GLU A 79 15.14 16.75 15.37
CA GLU A 79 13.88 16.42 14.73
C GLU A 79 13.28 17.67 14.07
N LEU A 80 13.46 17.78 12.73
CA LEU A 80 13.07 18.95 11.92
C LEU A 80 12.19 18.55 10.71
N TYR A 81 11.60 17.36 10.74
CA TYR A 81 10.77 16.81 9.67
C TYR A 81 9.55 17.69 9.37
N GLY A 82 8.97 17.57 8.15
CA GLY A 82 7.76 18.28 7.77
C GLY A 82 7.91 19.80 7.75
N ASN A 83 8.96 20.31 7.11
CA ASN A 83 9.24 21.74 6.96
C ASN A 83 9.58 22.12 5.50
N LYS A 84 10.10 23.32 5.29
CA LYS A 84 10.62 23.82 4.00
C LYS A 84 12.12 24.08 4.07
N LEU A 85 12.82 23.34 4.93
CA LEU A 85 14.28 23.47 5.08
C LEU A 85 14.98 23.04 3.79
N SER A 86 16.10 23.67 3.45
CA SER A 86 16.76 23.49 2.17
C SER A 86 18.28 23.56 2.27
N GLY A 87 18.96 23.44 1.12
CA GLY A 87 20.42 23.44 1.05
C GLY A 87 21.03 22.10 1.48
N LYS A 88 22.34 22.08 1.68
CA LYS A 88 23.09 20.87 2.05
C LYS A 88 23.08 20.63 3.55
N LEU A 89 23.13 19.35 3.95
CA LEU A 89 23.39 19.00 5.34
C LEU A 89 24.77 19.49 5.76
N PRO A 90 24.96 19.94 7.03
CA PRO A 90 26.23 20.46 7.50
C PRO A 90 27.36 19.43 7.31
N MET A 91 28.42 19.80 6.56
CA MET A 91 29.55 18.91 6.25
C MET A 91 30.32 18.40 7.48
N ASN A 92 30.17 19.07 8.61
CA ASN A 92 30.80 18.75 9.88
C ASN A 92 29.79 18.21 10.93
N ILE A 93 28.64 17.65 10.48
CA ILE A 93 27.59 17.09 11.35
C ILE A 93 28.13 15.99 12.28
N GLY A 94 29.20 15.33 11.90
CA GLY A 94 29.89 14.33 12.73
C GLY A 94 30.46 14.85 14.05
N LYS A 95 30.48 16.17 14.31
CA LYS A 95 30.78 16.74 15.63
C LYS A 95 29.69 16.40 16.66
N LEU A 96 28.48 16.07 16.20
CA LEU A 96 27.36 15.61 17.03
C LEU A 96 27.54 14.13 17.42
N SER A 97 28.65 13.79 18.05
CA SER A 97 29.01 12.40 18.37
C SER A 97 28.04 11.67 19.31
N LYS A 98 27.11 12.40 19.95
CA LYS A 98 26.07 11.84 20.82
C LYS A 98 24.73 11.70 20.12
N LEU A 99 24.64 12.08 18.86
CA LEU A 99 23.39 12.04 18.09
C LEU A 99 22.90 10.59 17.99
N ASN A 100 21.67 10.40 18.43
CA ASN A 100 20.94 9.12 18.41
C ASN A 100 19.89 9.11 17.30
N ASP A 101 19.13 10.22 17.19
CA ASP A 101 18.06 10.33 16.20
C ASP A 101 18.27 11.56 15.33
N LEU A 102 18.28 11.35 14.01
CA LEU A 102 18.34 12.39 13.00
C LEU A 102 17.12 12.24 12.07
N LEU A 103 16.10 13.07 12.32
CA LEU A 103 14.82 13.05 11.61
C LEU A 103 14.64 14.36 10.84
N LEU A 104 14.92 14.33 9.54
CA LEU A 104 14.88 15.48 8.64
C LEU A 104 13.98 15.24 7.43
N ASP A 105 13.12 14.25 7.50
CA ASP A 105 12.24 13.87 6.40
C ASP A 105 11.25 14.99 6.05
N ASP A 106 10.73 14.93 4.82
CA ASP A 106 9.74 15.88 4.30
C ASP A 106 10.25 17.33 4.36
N ASN A 107 11.36 17.59 3.63
CA ASN A 107 12.02 18.87 3.49
C ASN A 107 12.54 19.05 2.05
N SER A 108 13.41 20.02 1.82
CA SER A 108 14.02 20.30 0.51
C SER A 108 15.55 20.23 0.55
N PHE A 109 16.13 19.36 1.36
CA PHE A 109 17.58 19.19 1.43
C PHE A 109 18.15 18.62 0.14
N THR A 110 19.36 19.06 -0.23
CA THR A 110 20.09 18.70 -1.46
C THR A 110 21.49 18.20 -1.17
N GLY A 111 22.17 17.67 -2.19
CA GLY A 111 23.55 17.20 -2.11
C GLY A 111 23.71 15.84 -1.43
N PRO A 112 24.95 15.34 -1.29
CA PRO A 112 25.22 14.02 -0.76
C PRO A 112 25.15 13.94 0.77
N LEU A 113 25.11 12.73 1.31
CA LEU A 113 25.33 12.50 2.72
C LEU A 113 26.69 13.04 3.14
N PRO A 114 26.79 13.88 4.20
CA PRO A 114 28.06 14.41 4.67
C PRO A 114 29.01 13.26 5.09
N PRO A 115 30.24 13.19 4.56
CA PRO A 115 31.18 12.13 4.94
C PRO A 115 31.43 12.05 6.45
N SER A 116 31.36 13.19 7.17
CA SER A 116 31.54 13.22 8.62
C SER A 116 30.41 12.55 9.40
N LEU A 117 29.25 12.28 8.79
CA LEU A 117 28.12 11.62 9.46
C LEU A 117 28.53 10.25 10.05
N VAL A 118 29.54 9.59 9.48
CA VAL A 118 30.12 8.33 10.00
C VAL A 118 30.65 8.46 11.43
N ASN A 119 30.93 9.68 11.91
CA ASN A 119 31.39 9.96 13.26
C ASN A 119 30.26 10.03 14.30
N CYS A 120 29.01 10.03 13.87
CA CYS A 120 27.84 9.94 14.75
C CYS A 120 27.62 8.47 15.16
N THR A 121 28.58 7.86 15.83
CA THR A 121 28.60 6.41 16.11
C THR A 121 27.49 5.93 17.05
N ASN A 122 26.81 6.84 17.74
CA ASN A 122 25.62 6.54 18.55
C ASN A 122 24.31 6.61 17.76
N LEU A 123 24.36 6.90 16.46
CA LEU A 123 23.18 7.06 15.62
C LEU A 123 22.39 5.75 15.56
N ASN A 124 21.15 5.81 16.00
CA ASN A 124 20.21 4.69 16.03
C ASN A 124 19.14 4.82 14.93
N ILE A 125 18.62 6.03 14.73
CA ILE A 125 17.57 6.30 13.75
C ILE A 125 18.05 7.39 12.78
N LEU A 126 18.05 7.07 11.48
CA LEU A 126 18.37 7.98 10.39
C LEU A 126 17.20 8.02 9.40
N ILE A 127 16.43 9.11 9.42
CA ILE A 127 15.29 9.33 8.53
C ILE A 127 15.48 10.63 7.77
N LEU A 128 15.74 10.51 6.46
CA LEU A 128 15.97 11.63 5.54
C LEU A 128 15.08 11.54 4.28
N ARG A 129 14.05 10.72 4.31
CA ARG A 129 13.15 10.49 3.17
C ARG A 129 12.44 11.77 2.74
N TYR A 130 11.87 11.78 1.51
CA TYR A 130 11.17 12.94 0.95
C TYR A 130 12.03 14.20 1.02
N ASN A 131 13.18 14.14 0.33
CA ASN A 131 14.10 15.25 0.10
C ASN A 131 14.63 15.21 -1.34
N PHE A 132 15.61 16.05 -1.66
CA PHE A 132 16.33 16.07 -2.93
C PHE A 132 17.80 15.70 -2.74
N LEU A 133 18.09 14.85 -1.73
CA LEU A 133 19.44 14.36 -1.50
C LEU A 133 19.89 13.49 -2.68
N GLU A 134 21.17 13.57 -3.02
CA GLU A 134 21.75 12.96 -4.22
C GLU A 134 23.13 12.37 -3.95
N GLY A 135 23.71 11.73 -4.95
CA GLY A 135 25.06 11.20 -4.91
C GLY A 135 25.11 9.68 -4.94
N ASP A 136 26.29 9.15 -5.19
CA ASP A 136 26.55 7.72 -5.21
C ASP A 136 26.58 7.16 -3.78
N ILE A 137 25.50 6.46 -3.39
CA ILE A 137 25.37 5.91 -2.03
C ILE A 137 26.40 4.82 -1.77
N SER A 138 26.93 4.14 -2.82
CA SER A 138 27.93 3.08 -2.67
C SER A 138 29.25 3.59 -2.09
N THR A 139 29.51 4.88 -2.21
CA THR A 139 30.72 5.54 -1.69
C THR A 139 30.61 5.93 -0.23
N PHE A 140 29.38 5.96 0.34
CA PHE A 140 29.19 6.30 1.75
C PHE A 140 29.51 5.09 2.64
N ASN A 141 30.38 5.30 3.64
CA ASN A 141 30.84 4.22 4.51
C ASN A 141 30.02 4.12 5.81
N PHE A 142 29.05 3.20 5.85
CA PHE A 142 28.22 2.94 7.03
C PHE A 142 28.91 2.15 8.14
N SER A 143 30.14 1.65 7.95
CA SER A 143 30.75 0.62 8.80
C SER A 143 30.96 1.02 10.27
N SER A 144 30.99 2.32 10.60
CA SER A 144 31.11 2.81 11.99
C SER A 144 29.74 3.01 12.70
N LEU A 145 28.64 2.94 11.96
CA LEU A 145 27.29 3.22 12.46
C LEU A 145 26.59 1.95 12.98
N HIS A 146 27.25 1.21 13.86
CA HIS A 146 26.80 -0.11 14.32
C HIS A 146 25.50 -0.09 15.14
N GLN A 147 25.12 1.08 15.69
CA GLN A 147 23.91 1.24 16.49
C GLN A 147 22.65 1.45 15.64
N LEU A 148 22.79 1.67 14.33
CA LEU A 148 21.64 1.92 13.46
C LEU A 148 20.66 0.73 13.48
N THR A 149 19.43 1.04 13.91
CA THR A 149 18.29 0.12 13.84
C THR A 149 17.35 0.46 12.70
N VAL A 150 17.26 1.74 12.31
CA VAL A 150 16.38 2.24 11.26
C VAL A 150 17.15 3.16 10.31
N ILE A 151 17.08 2.87 9.02
CA ILE A 151 17.52 3.73 7.93
C ILE A 151 16.36 3.94 6.97
N ASP A 152 15.95 5.19 6.78
CA ASP A 152 14.99 5.59 5.75
C ASP A 152 15.53 6.76 4.93
N LEU A 153 16.01 6.47 3.73
CA LEU A 153 16.48 7.43 2.73
C LEU A 153 15.57 7.44 1.49
N GLY A 154 14.35 6.92 1.60
CA GLY A 154 13.40 6.81 0.50
C GLY A 154 13.01 8.16 -0.09
N VAL A 155 12.61 8.16 -1.35
CA VAL A 155 12.17 9.35 -2.10
C VAL A 155 13.24 10.44 -2.07
N ASN A 156 14.35 10.15 -2.73
CA ASN A 156 15.51 11.01 -2.93
C ASN A 156 16.12 10.74 -4.31
N ASN A 157 17.31 11.28 -4.59
CA ASN A 157 18.01 11.12 -5.86
C ASN A 157 19.33 10.33 -5.73
N PHE A 158 19.43 9.43 -4.73
CA PHE A 158 20.62 8.59 -4.58
C PHE A 158 20.73 7.58 -5.73
N PHE A 159 21.95 7.31 -6.18
CA PHE A 159 22.25 6.35 -7.24
C PHE A 159 23.40 5.40 -6.83
N GLY A 160 23.80 4.50 -7.74
CA GLY A 160 24.82 3.50 -7.51
C GLY A 160 24.28 2.22 -6.82
N ASN A 161 25.19 1.36 -6.41
CA ASN A 161 24.83 0.08 -5.79
C ASN A 161 24.55 0.21 -4.29
N LEU A 162 23.87 -0.79 -3.72
CA LEU A 162 23.76 -0.91 -2.26
C LEU A 162 25.17 -0.97 -1.64
N PRO A 163 25.51 -0.09 -0.67
CA PRO A 163 26.84 -0.04 -0.11
C PRO A 163 27.17 -1.28 0.72
N VAL A 164 28.27 -1.97 0.42
CA VAL A 164 28.70 -3.17 1.15
C VAL A 164 28.90 -2.86 2.65
N SER A 165 29.37 -1.65 2.98
CA SER A 165 29.56 -1.19 4.35
C SER A 165 28.26 -1.13 5.17
N LEU A 166 27.10 -1.05 4.52
CA LEU A 166 25.78 -1.06 5.16
C LEU A 166 25.55 -2.38 5.93
N TYR A 167 26.07 -3.48 5.42
CA TYR A 167 25.91 -4.80 6.03
C TYR A 167 26.71 -4.97 7.34
N SER A 168 27.51 -3.98 7.73
CA SER A 168 28.15 -3.89 9.05
C SER A 168 27.19 -3.37 10.14
N CYS A 169 26.06 -2.77 9.77
CA CYS A 169 25.04 -2.27 10.70
C CYS A 169 24.18 -3.44 11.22
N LYS A 170 24.76 -4.32 12.04
CA LYS A 170 24.13 -5.59 12.44
C LYS A 170 22.89 -5.44 13.33
N SER A 171 22.67 -4.24 13.88
CA SER A 171 21.48 -3.89 14.67
C SER A 171 20.29 -3.50 13.79
N LEU A 172 20.47 -3.42 12.46
CA LEU A 172 19.47 -2.91 11.53
C LEU A 172 18.22 -3.82 11.48
N VAL A 173 17.09 -3.22 11.80
CA VAL A 173 15.75 -3.83 11.81
C VAL A 173 14.96 -3.40 10.59
N ALA A 174 15.10 -2.13 10.18
CA ALA A 174 14.38 -1.58 9.04
C ALA A 174 15.31 -0.82 8.09
N LEU A 175 15.23 -1.17 6.81
CA LEU A 175 15.93 -0.53 5.71
C LEU A 175 14.95 -0.09 4.64
N ARG A 176 14.90 1.22 4.37
CA ARG A 176 14.13 1.78 3.28
C ARG A 176 14.99 2.69 2.43
N LEU A 177 15.08 2.35 1.15
CA LEU A 177 15.76 3.11 0.12
C LEU A 177 14.87 3.27 -1.13
N SER A 178 13.56 3.13 -0.97
CA SER A 178 12.59 3.18 -2.07
C SER A 178 12.57 4.52 -2.78
N ALA A 179 12.17 4.53 -4.06
CA ALA A 179 12.07 5.72 -4.91
C ALA A 179 13.39 6.52 -4.93
N ASN A 180 14.42 5.85 -5.42
CA ASN A 180 15.75 6.38 -5.72
C ASN A 180 16.19 5.91 -7.11
N GLN A 181 17.48 5.95 -7.41
CA GLN A 181 18.05 5.49 -8.67
C GLN A 181 19.11 4.41 -8.45
N LEU A 182 18.91 3.59 -7.40
CA LEU A 182 19.84 2.52 -7.06
C LEU A 182 19.83 1.43 -8.13
N GLU A 183 21.00 0.85 -8.42
CA GLU A 183 21.18 -0.13 -9.47
C GLU A 183 21.93 -1.39 -8.98
N GLY A 184 22.21 -2.31 -9.89
CA GLY A 184 22.92 -3.55 -9.59
C GLY A 184 22.04 -4.62 -8.94
N GLN A 185 22.61 -5.45 -8.10
CA GLN A 185 21.95 -6.63 -7.54
C GLN A 185 21.94 -6.60 -6.01
N ILE A 186 20.98 -7.27 -5.40
CA ILE A 186 21.00 -7.55 -3.97
C ILE A 186 22.15 -8.52 -3.70
N GLN A 187 23.06 -8.12 -2.82
CA GLN A 187 24.28 -8.84 -2.53
C GLN A 187 24.09 -9.82 -1.37
N PRO A 188 24.76 -11.00 -1.38
CA PRO A 188 24.60 -12.02 -0.33
C PRO A 188 25.04 -11.54 1.06
N GLU A 189 25.83 -10.48 1.14
CA GLU A 189 26.27 -9.84 2.40
C GLU A 189 25.10 -9.32 3.23
N ILE A 190 23.91 -9.06 2.64
CA ILE A 190 22.69 -8.71 3.36
C ILE A 190 22.31 -9.74 4.42
N LEU A 191 22.76 -11.00 4.25
CA LEU A 191 22.57 -12.07 5.22
C LEU A 191 23.26 -11.81 6.57
N GLN A 192 24.15 -10.82 6.64
CA GLN A 192 24.77 -10.38 7.91
C GLN A 192 23.77 -9.60 8.77
N LEU A 193 22.72 -8.99 8.19
CA LEU A 193 21.69 -8.24 8.87
C LEU A 193 20.65 -9.19 9.49
N LYS A 194 21.01 -9.86 10.57
CA LYS A 194 20.20 -10.93 11.18
C LYS A 194 18.87 -10.47 11.77
N LEU A 195 18.75 -9.18 12.07
CA LEU A 195 17.57 -8.56 12.68
C LEU A 195 16.67 -7.86 11.64
N LEU A 196 17.09 -7.80 10.37
CA LEU A 196 16.35 -7.09 9.32
C LEU A 196 14.98 -7.74 9.11
N SER A 197 13.94 -7.05 9.54
CA SER A 197 12.54 -7.49 9.42
C SER A 197 11.77 -6.74 8.33
N PHE A 198 12.15 -5.49 8.05
CA PHE A 198 11.55 -4.65 7.04
C PHE A 198 12.58 -4.26 5.97
N LEU A 199 12.30 -4.58 4.71
CA LEU A 199 13.10 -4.18 3.56
C LEU A 199 12.21 -3.54 2.49
N SER A 200 12.47 -2.28 2.14
CA SER A 200 11.82 -1.58 1.03
C SER A 200 12.85 -0.96 0.09
N LEU A 201 12.89 -1.49 -1.13
CA LEU A 201 13.73 -1.01 -2.23
C LEU A 201 12.88 -0.64 -3.46
N THR A 202 11.56 -0.51 -3.29
CA THR A 202 10.60 -0.22 -4.37
C THR A 202 11.04 0.99 -5.20
N ASN A 203 10.76 0.96 -6.51
CA ASN A 203 11.07 2.04 -7.45
C ASN A 203 12.56 2.43 -7.46
N ASN A 204 13.37 1.48 -7.89
CA ASN A 204 14.78 1.61 -8.19
C ASN A 204 15.11 0.94 -9.54
N ARG A 205 16.37 0.62 -9.80
CA ARG A 205 16.83 -0.01 -11.05
C ARG A 205 17.57 -1.34 -10.78
N LEU A 206 17.13 -2.07 -9.74
CA LEU A 206 17.75 -3.35 -9.39
C LEU A 206 17.48 -4.41 -10.45
N THR A 207 18.41 -5.34 -10.58
CA THR A 207 18.39 -6.45 -11.56
C THR A 207 18.58 -7.80 -10.89
N ASN A 208 18.29 -8.90 -11.63
CA ASN A 208 18.45 -10.28 -11.21
C ASN A 208 17.52 -10.70 -10.05
N ILE A 209 16.19 -10.65 -10.34
CA ILE A 209 15.14 -11.04 -9.38
C ILE A 209 15.38 -12.46 -8.82
N THR A 210 15.85 -13.38 -9.65
CA THR A 210 16.08 -14.78 -9.23
C THR A 210 17.10 -14.85 -8.10
N ASN A 211 18.22 -14.14 -8.24
CA ASN A 211 19.26 -14.10 -7.22
C ASN A 211 18.78 -13.35 -5.97
N ALA A 212 18.05 -12.25 -6.17
CA ALA A 212 17.46 -11.46 -5.09
C ALA A 212 16.55 -12.33 -4.20
N ILE A 213 15.64 -13.09 -4.78
CA ILE A 213 14.73 -13.98 -4.06
C ILE A 213 15.52 -15.09 -3.33
N LYS A 214 16.49 -15.75 -4.00
CA LYS A 214 17.33 -16.79 -3.38
C LYS A 214 18.09 -16.29 -2.15
N ILE A 215 18.59 -15.07 -2.19
CA ILE A 215 19.30 -14.46 -1.07
C ILE A 215 18.30 -14.09 0.04
N LEU A 216 17.24 -13.37 -0.29
CA LEU A 216 16.29 -12.85 0.69
C LEU A 216 15.51 -13.96 1.41
N MET A 217 15.22 -15.08 0.75
CA MET A 217 14.64 -16.27 1.39
C MET A 217 15.45 -16.76 2.60
N ARG A 218 16.77 -16.51 2.63
CA ARG A 218 17.65 -16.89 3.73
C ARG A 218 17.66 -15.88 4.89
N CYS A 219 17.06 -14.71 4.71
CA CYS A 219 16.93 -13.69 5.75
C CYS A 219 15.73 -14.05 6.67
N LYS A 220 15.99 -14.79 7.74
CA LYS A 220 14.95 -15.39 8.60
C LYS A 220 14.06 -14.38 9.32
N ALA A 221 14.57 -13.18 9.61
CA ALA A 221 13.82 -12.16 10.32
C ALA A 221 12.84 -11.38 9.43
N LEU A 222 12.96 -11.46 8.08
CA LEU A 222 12.13 -10.68 7.17
C LEU A 222 10.65 -11.01 7.33
N THR A 223 9.88 -9.97 7.60
CA THR A 223 8.41 -9.97 7.66
C THR A 223 7.82 -9.20 6.49
N ILE A 224 8.51 -8.16 6.01
CA ILE A 224 8.04 -7.28 4.94
C ILE A 224 9.15 -7.11 3.90
N VAL A 225 8.81 -7.41 2.65
CA VAL A 225 9.70 -7.25 1.48
C VAL A 225 8.94 -6.52 0.38
N LEU A 226 9.35 -5.27 0.10
CA LEU A 226 8.77 -4.41 -0.92
C LEU A 226 9.84 -4.12 -1.98
N LEU A 227 9.67 -4.68 -3.18
CA LEU A 227 10.64 -4.63 -4.27
C LEU A 227 10.04 -4.17 -5.61
N GLY A 228 8.78 -3.75 -5.62
CA GLY A 228 8.09 -3.27 -6.82
C GLY A 228 8.87 -2.18 -7.56
N GLY A 229 8.61 -2.00 -8.86
CA GLY A 229 9.33 -1.03 -9.70
C GLY A 229 10.82 -1.32 -9.87
N ASN A 230 11.22 -2.60 -9.80
CA ASN A 230 12.56 -3.11 -10.05
C ASN A 230 12.53 -4.30 -11.02
N PHE A 231 13.68 -4.86 -11.38
CA PHE A 231 13.79 -6.09 -12.20
C PHE A 231 13.00 -6.02 -13.51
N LEU A 232 12.97 -4.83 -14.12
CA LEU A 232 12.12 -4.54 -15.28
C LEU A 232 12.31 -5.58 -16.39
N HIS A 233 11.17 -6.15 -16.85
CA HIS A 233 11.09 -7.15 -17.92
C HIS A 233 11.75 -8.51 -17.61
N GLU A 234 12.13 -8.77 -16.37
CA GLU A 234 12.66 -10.07 -16.00
C GLU A 234 11.54 -11.12 -15.87
N ALA A 235 11.91 -12.39 -15.89
CA ALA A 235 10.96 -13.48 -15.63
C ALA A 235 10.84 -13.73 -14.11
N MET A 236 9.61 -13.89 -13.63
CA MET A 236 9.35 -14.40 -12.28
C MET A 236 10.08 -15.75 -12.12
N PRO A 237 10.90 -15.95 -11.08
CA PRO A 237 11.63 -17.20 -10.91
C PRO A 237 10.67 -18.38 -10.78
N GLY A 238 10.79 -19.33 -11.69
CA GLY A 238 10.03 -20.58 -11.68
C GLY A 238 10.47 -21.54 -10.58
N ASP A 239 9.70 -22.61 -10.43
CA ASP A 239 9.95 -23.62 -9.38
C ASP A 239 11.25 -24.38 -9.60
N ASP A 240 11.63 -24.59 -10.83
CA ASP A 240 12.90 -25.21 -11.23
C ASP A 240 14.14 -24.41 -10.76
N THR A 241 14.00 -23.09 -10.71
CA THR A 241 15.09 -22.19 -10.28
C THR A 241 15.18 -22.03 -8.76
N ILE A 242 14.07 -22.28 -8.03
CA ILE A 242 13.96 -22.14 -6.57
C ILE A 242 13.92 -23.52 -5.85
N VAL A 243 14.18 -24.61 -6.57
CA VAL A 243 14.19 -25.96 -6.00
C VAL A 243 15.13 -26.06 -4.79
N GLY A 244 14.62 -26.64 -3.69
CA GLY A 244 15.38 -26.84 -2.45
C GLY A 244 15.54 -25.61 -1.56
N PHE A 245 15.10 -24.43 -2.00
CA PHE A 245 15.08 -23.24 -1.14
C PHE A 245 13.80 -23.23 -0.29
N ASN A 246 13.96 -23.44 1.01
CA ASN A 246 12.95 -23.12 2.02
C ASN A 246 13.36 -21.79 2.67
N GLY A 247 12.45 -20.84 2.71
CA GLY A 247 12.78 -19.53 3.27
C GLY A 247 11.55 -18.65 3.40
N PHE A 248 11.78 -17.40 3.75
CA PHE A 248 10.71 -16.46 4.08
C PHE A 248 9.77 -16.99 5.18
N GLU A 249 10.36 -17.67 6.18
CA GLU A 249 9.61 -18.35 7.27
C GLU A 249 8.66 -17.41 8.02
N ASN A 250 8.96 -16.11 8.02
CA ASN A 250 8.21 -15.09 8.74
C ASN A 250 7.55 -14.04 7.84
N LEU A 251 7.63 -14.19 6.52
CA LEU A 251 7.16 -13.20 5.58
C LEU A 251 5.63 -13.05 5.62
N GLN A 252 5.19 -11.83 5.86
CA GLN A 252 3.78 -11.42 5.91
C GLN A 252 3.38 -10.59 4.70
N VAL A 253 4.29 -9.75 4.19
CA VAL A 253 4.03 -8.85 3.05
C VAL A 253 5.08 -9.07 1.97
N LEU A 254 4.63 -9.31 0.74
CA LEU A 254 5.47 -9.42 -0.44
C LEU A 254 4.92 -8.56 -1.57
N SER A 255 5.77 -7.66 -2.10
CA SER A 255 5.43 -6.79 -3.23
C SER A 255 6.49 -6.87 -4.33
N PHE A 256 6.01 -7.11 -5.56
CA PHE A 256 6.74 -6.99 -6.82
C PHE A 256 5.88 -6.26 -7.88
N ASP A 257 5.08 -5.30 -7.46
CA ASP A 257 4.26 -4.46 -8.34
C ASP A 257 5.10 -3.61 -9.31
N GLU A 258 4.49 -3.13 -10.38
CA GLU A 258 5.09 -2.18 -11.35
C GLU A 258 6.45 -2.61 -11.96
N SER A 259 6.73 -3.92 -12.02
CA SER A 259 8.04 -4.45 -12.44
C SER A 259 8.04 -5.02 -13.87
N GLN A 260 6.90 -5.06 -14.54
CA GLN A 260 6.71 -5.68 -15.86
C GLN A 260 7.25 -7.13 -15.93
N LEU A 261 7.17 -7.84 -14.81
CA LEU A 261 7.61 -9.24 -14.71
C LEU A 261 6.79 -10.13 -15.62
N THR A 262 7.46 -11.08 -16.26
CA THR A 262 6.85 -12.10 -17.12
C THR A 262 6.77 -13.47 -16.43
N GLY A 263 6.17 -14.46 -17.07
CA GLY A 263 6.03 -15.81 -16.53
C GLY A 263 4.67 -16.04 -15.86
N GLN A 264 4.62 -16.97 -14.94
CA GLN A 264 3.39 -17.38 -14.24
C GLN A 264 3.56 -17.25 -12.72
N LEU A 265 2.46 -17.36 -11.98
CA LEU A 265 2.47 -17.42 -10.51
C LEU A 265 3.16 -18.72 -10.06
N PRO A 266 4.37 -18.65 -9.44
CA PRO A 266 5.14 -19.85 -9.15
C PRO A 266 4.69 -20.54 -7.87
N ILE A 267 4.76 -21.88 -7.83
CA ILE A 267 4.28 -22.68 -6.69
C ILE A 267 5.09 -22.45 -5.40
N TRP A 268 6.32 -21.95 -5.48
CA TRP A 268 7.10 -21.65 -4.26
C TRP A 268 6.39 -20.63 -3.35
N LEU A 269 5.54 -19.75 -3.89
CA LEU A 269 4.70 -18.85 -3.09
C LEU A 269 3.77 -19.62 -2.14
N SER A 270 3.32 -20.81 -2.49
CA SER A 270 2.46 -21.65 -1.64
C SER A 270 3.09 -22.07 -0.31
N ARG A 271 4.42 -21.94 -0.20
CA ARG A 271 5.18 -22.26 1.02
C ARG A 271 5.16 -21.14 2.05
N LEU A 272 4.74 -19.93 1.67
CA LEU A 272 4.76 -18.73 2.52
C LEU A 272 3.58 -18.72 3.49
N LYS A 273 3.58 -19.61 4.48
CA LYS A 273 2.42 -19.85 5.36
C LYS A 273 2.04 -18.69 6.29
N LYS A 274 2.89 -17.66 6.42
CA LYS A 274 2.59 -16.44 7.16
C LYS A 274 2.21 -15.26 6.25
N LEU A 275 2.17 -15.48 4.92
CA LEU A 275 1.84 -14.42 3.98
C LEU A 275 0.40 -13.94 4.18
N GLU A 276 0.25 -12.64 4.38
CA GLU A 276 -0.99 -11.92 4.65
C GLU A 276 -1.38 -11.02 3.46
N PHE A 277 -0.36 -10.43 2.82
CA PHE A 277 -0.51 -9.53 1.69
C PHE A 277 0.43 -9.91 0.55
N LEU A 278 -0.13 -10.05 -0.66
CA LEU A 278 0.63 -10.28 -1.89
C LEU A 278 0.18 -9.28 -2.95
N THR A 279 1.13 -8.49 -3.49
CA THR A 279 0.88 -7.67 -4.66
C THR A 279 1.86 -7.96 -5.78
N LEU A 280 1.29 -8.19 -6.95
CA LEU A 280 1.96 -8.39 -8.24
C LEU A 280 1.29 -7.54 -9.32
N ASP A 281 0.64 -6.43 -8.92
CA ASP A 281 -0.03 -5.52 -9.84
C ASP A 281 0.92 -4.93 -10.88
N PHE A 282 0.39 -4.49 -12.02
CA PHE A 282 1.15 -3.82 -13.08
C PHE A 282 2.37 -4.62 -13.56
N ASN A 283 2.14 -5.92 -13.83
CA ASN A 283 3.13 -6.82 -14.40
C ASN A 283 2.64 -7.39 -15.75
N ARG A 284 3.35 -8.36 -16.28
CA ARG A 284 3.02 -9.09 -17.52
C ARG A 284 2.87 -10.59 -17.23
N ILE A 285 2.35 -10.91 -16.05
CA ILE A 285 2.17 -12.30 -15.60
C ILE A 285 1.06 -12.93 -16.43
N THR A 286 1.29 -14.17 -16.88
CA THR A 286 0.42 -14.98 -17.72
C THR A 286 -0.07 -16.23 -16.98
N GLY A 287 -0.83 -17.09 -17.66
CA GLY A 287 -1.37 -18.32 -17.08
C GLY A 287 -2.63 -18.06 -16.26
N SER A 288 -3.03 -19.01 -15.45
CA SER A 288 -4.22 -18.93 -14.61
C SER A 288 -3.88 -18.61 -13.15
N ILE A 289 -4.85 -18.12 -12.39
CA ILE A 289 -4.74 -17.99 -10.94
C ILE A 289 -4.74 -19.41 -10.34
N PRO A 290 -3.65 -19.84 -9.66
CA PRO A 290 -3.57 -21.21 -9.18
C PRO A 290 -4.42 -21.46 -7.94
N GLY A 291 -5.09 -22.59 -7.90
CA GLY A 291 -5.90 -23.01 -6.75
C GLY A 291 -5.12 -23.17 -5.43
N TRP A 292 -3.79 -23.38 -5.49
CA TRP A 292 -2.97 -23.48 -4.28
C TRP A 292 -2.91 -22.17 -3.45
N LEU A 293 -3.33 -21.01 -4.00
CA LEU A 293 -3.45 -19.79 -3.20
C LEU A 293 -4.35 -19.98 -1.97
N SER A 294 -5.39 -20.82 -2.08
CA SER A 294 -6.25 -21.18 -0.96
C SER A 294 -5.54 -21.89 0.20
N THR A 295 -4.33 -22.43 -0.04
CA THR A 295 -3.51 -23.08 1.00
C THR A 295 -2.70 -22.12 1.85
N LEU A 296 -2.81 -20.81 1.59
CA LEU A 296 -2.17 -19.75 2.37
C LEU A 296 -3.10 -19.32 3.51
N PRO A 297 -2.86 -19.80 4.76
CA PRO A 297 -3.85 -19.71 5.82
C PRO A 297 -4.08 -18.30 6.36
N ARG A 298 -3.19 -17.35 6.02
CA ARG A 298 -3.23 -15.96 6.49
C ARG A 298 -3.48 -14.95 5.40
N LEU A 299 -3.50 -15.36 4.13
CA LEU A 299 -3.69 -14.44 3.01
C LEU A 299 -5.09 -13.81 3.07
N PHE A 300 -5.14 -12.48 3.19
CA PHE A 300 -6.39 -11.73 3.17
C PHE A 300 -6.39 -10.58 2.14
N ALA A 301 -5.22 -10.22 1.59
CA ALA A 301 -5.09 -9.18 0.57
C ALA A 301 -4.29 -9.71 -0.62
N LEU A 302 -4.95 -9.79 -1.78
CA LEU A 302 -4.39 -10.28 -3.04
C LEU A 302 -4.62 -9.26 -4.15
N TYR A 303 -3.54 -8.73 -4.70
CA TYR A 303 -3.53 -7.76 -5.79
C TYR A 303 -2.80 -8.35 -7.00
N LEU A 304 -3.53 -8.59 -8.07
CA LEU A 304 -3.03 -9.14 -9.35
C LEU A 304 -3.52 -8.32 -10.55
N SER A 305 -3.96 -7.08 -10.32
CA SER A 305 -4.50 -6.23 -11.39
C SER A 305 -3.44 -5.86 -12.43
N HIS A 306 -3.90 -5.41 -13.62
CA HIS A 306 -3.01 -4.98 -14.70
C HIS A 306 -1.95 -6.02 -15.05
N ASN A 307 -2.42 -7.24 -15.42
CA ASN A 307 -1.59 -8.36 -15.85
C ASN A 307 -2.16 -8.99 -17.14
N LEU A 308 -1.63 -10.11 -17.54
CA LEU A 308 -2.10 -10.91 -18.70
C LEU A 308 -2.67 -12.26 -18.23
N ILE A 309 -3.14 -12.33 -16.97
CA ILE A 309 -3.67 -13.55 -16.37
C ILE A 309 -4.97 -13.93 -17.08
N SER A 310 -5.15 -15.21 -17.34
CA SER A 310 -6.28 -15.77 -18.08
C SER A 310 -6.91 -16.98 -17.36
N GLY A 311 -7.93 -17.57 -17.95
CA GLY A 311 -8.66 -18.68 -17.32
C GLY A 311 -9.81 -18.19 -16.46
N GLU A 312 -10.37 -19.06 -15.65
CA GLU A 312 -11.53 -18.78 -14.82
C GLU A 312 -11.15 -18.29 -13.42
N PHE A 313 -12.09 -17.68 -12.71
CA PHE A 313 -11.95 -17.42 -11.29
C PHE A 313 -11.88 -18.75 -10.53
N PRO A 314 -10.77 -19.07 -9.84
CA PRO A 314 -10.66 -20.38 -9.20
C PRO A 314 -11.57 -20.47 -7.97
N LYS A 315 -12.51 -21.41 -7.99
CA LYS A 315 -13.43 -21.65 -6.85
C LYS A 315 -12.67 -21.95 -5.55
N GLU A 316 -11.47 -22.51 -5.63
CA GLU A 316 -10.58 -22.75 -4.49
C GLU A 316 -10.23 -21.46 -3.76
N LEU A 317 -10.10 -20.33 -4.45
CA LEU A 317 -9.81 -19.04 -3.84
C LEU A 317 -10.91 -18.60 -2.85
N CYS A 318 -12.15 -19.07 -3.07
CA CYS A 318 -13.26 -18.86 -2.15
C CYS A 318 -13.11 -19.65 -0.82
N ALA A 319 -12.07 -20.47 -0.70
CA ALA A 319 -11.76 -21.23 0.52
C ALA A 319 -10.67 -20.58 1.38
N LEU A 320 -10.25 -19.33 1.07
CA LEU A 320 -9.29 -18.58 1.90
C LEU A 320 -9.83 -18.45 3.35
N PRO A 321 -9.14 -19.04 4.36
CA PRO A 321 -9.67 -19.10 5.72
C PRO A 321 -9.90 -17.75 6.37
N THR A 322 -8.98 -16.80 6.11
CA THR A 322 -9.02 -15.43 6.66
C THR A 322 -10.20 -14.62 6.14
N LEU A 323 -10.73 -14.94 4.95
CA LEU A 323 -11.86 -14.25 4.36
C LEU A 323 -13.21 -14.87 4.72
N GLN A 324 -13.21 -16.08 5.31
CA GLN A 324 -14.44 -16.77 5.67
C GLN A 324 -14.91 -16.49 7.10
N SER A 325 -13.98 -16.34 8.05
CA SER A 325 -14.32 -16.24 9.48
C SER A 325 -13.29 -15.46 10.27
N SER A 326 -13.76 -14.59 11.16
CA SER A 326 -12.92 -13.83 12.10
C SER A 326 -12.10 -14.69 13.07
N LYS A 327 -12.45 -15.95 13.24
CA LYS A 327 -11.67 -16.90 14.06
C LYS A 327 -10.28 -17.17 13.48
N ALA A 328 -10.10 -17.00 12.17
CA ALA A 328 -8.79 -17.12 11.51
C ALA A 328 -7.88 -15.91 11.76
N LEU A 329 -8.45 -14.77 12.14
CA LEU A 329 -7.76 -13.52 12.43
C LEU A 329 -7.32 -13.36 13.89
N VAL A 330 -7.33 -14.45 14.69
CA VAL A 330 -6.87 -14.44 16.10
C VAL A 330 -5.35 -14.29 16.16
N GLY A 331 -4.92 -13.08 16.05
CA GLY A 331 -3.55 -12.56 16.19
C GLY A 331 -3.57 -11.12 15.70
N ASN A 332 -3.19 -10.18 16.55
CA ASN A 332 -3.25 -8.74 16.27
C ASN A 332 -3.00 -8.41 14.80
N ASN A 333 -4.05 -7.93 14.11
CA ASN A 333 -4.01 -7.46 12.72
C ASN A 333 -3.21 -6.16 12.53
N HIS A 334 -2.38 -5.81 13.48
CA HIS A 334 -1.42 -4.71 13.33
C HIS A 334 -0.10 -5.31 12.87
N LEU A 335 0.20 -5.15 11.59
CA LEU A 335 1.57 -5.24 11.09
C LEU A 335 2.40 -4.27 11.93
N ASP A 336 3.19 -4.81 12.83
CA ASP A 336 4.08 -4.03 13.69
C ASP A 336 5.25 -3.56 12.82
N LEU A 337 5.07 -2.42 12.16
CA LEU A 337 6.08 -1.85 11.27
C LEU A 337 7.07 -1.07 12.13
N PRO A 338 8.35 -1.47 12.18
CA PRO A 338 9.34 -0.83 13.05
C PRO A 338 9.57 0.65 12.75
N LEU A 339 9.08 1.15 11.61
CA LEU A 339 9.17 2.56 11.20
C LEU A 339 8.03 3.45 11.72
N PHE A 340 6.99 2.89 12.33
CA PHE A 340 5.76 3.63 12.65
C PHE A 340 5.64 4.11 14.10
N ASN A 341 6.47 3.62 14.99
CA ASN A 341 6.33 3.90 16.41
C ASN A 341 6.70 5.32 16.82
N SER A 342 6.98 6.22 15.93
CA SER A 342 7.41 7.53 16.40
C SER A 342 7.05 8.70 15.53
N ILE A 343 6.26 9.04 14.76
CA ILE A 343 6.17 10.51 14.45
C ILE A 343 5.42 10.90 13.16
N SER A 344 5.30 10.03 12.18
CA SER A 344 4.56 10.45 10.97
C SER A 344 3.49 9.42 10.58
N ASN A 345 2.40 9.40 11.34
CA ASN A 345 1.25 8.50 11.12
C ASN A 345 0.54 8.66 9.76
N PHE A 346 0.91 9.64 8.94
CA PHE A 346 0.07 9.99 7.78
C PHE A 346 0.38 9.28 6.47
N ARG A 347 1.55 8.67 6.28
CA ARG A 347 1.92 8.10 4.96
C ARG A 347 2.14 6.58 4.91
N TYR A 348 2.10 5.91 6.04
CA TYR A 348 2.21 4.44 6.12
C TYR A 348 0.96 3.72 6.62
N ASN A 349 -0.13 4.45 6.85
CA ASN A 349 -1.42 3.88 7.22
C ASN A 349 -1.94 2.84 6.22
N PHE A 350 -1.39 2.81 5.00
CA PHE A 350 -1.79 1.83 4.00
C PHE A 350 -1.52 0.39 4.48
N LEU A 351 -0.34 0.10 5.04
CA LEU A 351 -0.01 -1.24 5.52
C LEU A 351 -0.65 -1.58 6.87
N SER A 352 -0.90 -0.60 7.72
CA SER A 352 -1.53 -0.80 9.04
C SER A 352 -3.06 -0.89 9.00
N ASN A 353 -3.68 -0.38 7.93
CA ASN A 353 -5.14 -0.38 7.72
C ASN A 353 -5.53 -1.21 6.50
N MET A 354 -4.78 -2.28 6.22
CA MET A 354 -5.11 -3.16 5.11
C MET A 354 -6.46 -3.82 5.30
N ARG A 355 -7.27 -3.74 4.24
CA ARG A 355 -8.58 -4.36 4.15
C ARG A 355 -8.50 -5.75 3.54
N ALA A 356 -9.45 -6.57 3.85
CA ALA A 356 -9.64 -7.87 3.19
C ALA A 356 -10.01 -7.62 1.71
N THR A 357 -9.08 -7.96 0.80
CA THR A 357 -9.15 -7.46 -0.57
C THR A 357 -8.79 -8.53 -1.60
N ILE A 358 -9.55 -8.59 -2.69
CA ILE A 358 -9.19 -9.33 -3.92
C ILE A 358 -9.35 -8.36 -5.09
N VAL A 359 -8.25 -7.97 -5.74
CA VAL A 359 -8.22 -7.09 -6.91
C VAL A 359 -7.60 -7.85 -8.09
N LEU A 360 -8.41 -8.14 -9.10
CA LEU A 360 -8.04 -8.88 -10.31
C LEU A 360 -8.31 -8.08 -11.59
N ALA A 361 -8.55 -6.78 -11.46
CA ALA A 361 -8.91 -5.89 -12.56
C ALA A 361 -7.90 -5.87 -13.71
N ASN A 362 -8.34 -5.52 -14.91
CA ASN A 362 -7.45 -5.39 -16.07
C ASN A 362 -6.61 -6.66 -16.34
N ASN A 363 -7.30 -7.77 -16.60
CA ASN A 363 -6.71 -9.05 -16.96
C ASN A 363 -7.48 -9.70 -18.14
N ASN A 364 -7.18 -10.96 -18.46
CA ASN A 364 -7.89 -11.75 -19.47
C ASN A 364 -8.73 -12.87 -18.82
N LEU A 365 -9.17 -12.70 -17.57
CA LEU A 365 -9.99 -13.68 -16.87
C LEU A 365 -11.37 -13.82 -17.54
N SER A 366 -11.93 -15.02 -17.52
CA SER A 366 -13.17 -15.36 -18.23
C SER A 366 -14.02 -16.36 -17.42
N GLY A 367 -15.09 -16.84 -18.00
CA GLY A 367 -16.03 -17.75 -17.31
C GLY A 367 -16.97 -16.99 -16.38
N SER A 368 -17.59 -17.68 -15.46
CA SER A 368 -18.55 -17.11 -14.50
C SER A 368 -17.95 -16.95 -13.12
N ILE A 369 -18.49 -16.04 -12.33
CA ILE A 369 -18.16 -15.96 -10.90
C ILE A 369 -18.77 -17.20 -10.21
N PRO A 370 -17.98 -18.00 -9.47
CA PRO A 370 -18.50 -19.19 -8.80
C PRO A 370 -19.43 -18.81 -7.64
N VAL A 371 -20.47 -19.60 -7.41
CA VAL A 371 -21.42 -19.39 -6.29
C VAL A 371 -20.72 -19.46 -4.92
N GLU A 372 -19.60 -20.15 -4.84
CA GLU A 372 -18.75 -20.25 -3.66
C GLU A 372 -18.19 -18.90 -3.20
N ILE A 373 -18.26 -17.85 -4.04
CA ILE A 373 -17.83 -16.48 -3.69
C ILE A 373 -18.49 -15.99 -2.40
N GLY A 374 -19.76 -16.38 -2.14
CA GLY A 374 -20.49 -16.05 -0.93
C GLY A 374 -19.86 -16.55 0.37
N ARG A 375 -18.84 -17.43 0.31
CA ARG A 375 -18.11 -17.88 1.50
C ARG A 375 -17.15 -16.82 2.04
N LEU A 376 -16.75 -15.84 1.24
CA LEU A 376 -15.76 -14.80 1.60
C LEU A 376 -16.39 -13.67 2.42
N LYS A 377 -17.08 -13.98 3.50
CA LYS A 377 -17.92 -13.06 4.28
C LYS A 377 -17.20 -11.84 4.88
N LEU A 378 -15.87 -11.93 5.03
CA LEU A 378 -15.04 -10.86 5.57
C LEU A 378 -14.35 -10.04 4.49
N LEU A 379 -14.68 -10.27 3.21
CA LEU A 379 -14.14 -9.49 2.12
C LEU A 379 -14.73 -8.08 2.14
N ASP A 380 -13.84 -7.07 2.13
CA ASP A 380 -14.21 -5.66 2.11
C ASP A 380 -14.16 -5.07 0.69
N HIS A 381 -13.27 -5.60 -0.17
CA HIS A 381 -13.06 -5.08 -1.51
C HIS A 381 -12.91 -6.22 -2.52
N LEU A 382 -13.79 -6.23 -3.53
CA LEU A 382 -13.74 -7.12 -4.69
C LEU A 382 -13.74 -6.28 -5.98
N ASP A 383 -12.66 -6.35 -6.74
CA ASP A 383 -12.55 -5.72 -8.04
C ASP A 383 -12.20 -6.76 -9.11
N LEU A 384 -13.17 -7.02 -10.00
CA LEU A 384 -13.06 -7.93 -11.14
C LEU A 384 -13.19 -7.17 -12.47
N SER A 385 -13.15 -5.85 -12.45
CA SER A 385 -13.38 -4.98 -13.59
C SER A 385 -12.39 -5.21 -14.74
N HIS A 386 -12.78 -4.79 -15.95
CA HIS A 386 -11.91 -4.89 -17.12
C HIS A 386 -11.35 -6.30 -17.38
N ASN A 387 -12.26 -7.28 -17.46
CA ASN A 387 -11.97 -8.69 -17.75
C ASN A 387 -12.94 -9.22 -18.84
N LYS A 388 -13.04 -10.53 -18.96
CA LYS A 388 -13.95 -11.22 -19.90
C LYS A 388 -14.93 -12.13 -19.15
N PHE A 389 -15.24 -11.83 -17.88
CA PHE A 389 -16.23 -12.58 -17.12
C PHE A 389 -17.59 -12.50 -17.78
N SER A 390 -18.34 -13.61 -17.74
CA SER A 390 -19.63 -13.77 -18.41
C SER A 390 -20.63 -14.50 -17.50
N GLY A 391 -21.85 -14.76 -18.02
CA GLY A 391 -22.91 -15.34 -17.22
C GLY A 391 -23.56 -14.33 -16.27
N SER A 392 -24.35 -14.82 -15.33
CA SER A 392 -25.06 -13.96 -14.36
C SER A 392 -24.22 -13.64 -13.13
N ILE A 393 -24.48 -12.51 -12.53
CA ILE A 393 -23.97 -12.19 -11.18
C ILE A 393 -24.65 -13.12 -10.18
N PRO A 394 -23.89 -13.93 -9.38
CA PRO A 394 -24.49 -14.91 -8.48
C PRO A 394 -25.21 -14.26 -7.29
N ASN A 395 -26.36 -14.77 -6.91
CA ASN A 395 -27.13 -14.31 -5.74
C ASN A 395 -26.32 -14.42 -4.45
N GLU A 396 -25.45 -15.40 -4.35
CA GLU A 396 -24.58 -15.68 -3.18
C GLU A 396 -23.60 -14.54 -2.89
N MET A 397 -23.35 -13.64 -3.83
CA MET A 397 -22.55 -12.42 -3.61
C MET A 397 -23.15 -11.53 -2.52
N SER A 398 -24.47 -11.60 -2.31
CA SER A 398 -25.15 -10.91 -1.21
C SER A 398 -24.69 -11.38 0.18
N GLN A 399 -24.00 -12.51 0.29
CA GLN A 399 -23.45 -13.01 1.56
C GLN A 399 -22.14 -12.34 1.96
N LEU A 400 -21.56 -11.51 1.09
CA LEU A 400 -20.36 -10.69 1.37
C LEU A 400 -20.73 -9.46 2.21
N THR A 401 -21.23 -9.69 3.40
CA THR A 401 -21.89 -8.66 4.22
C THR A 401 -20.99 -7.50 4.65
N ASN A 402 -19.66 -7.67 4.59
CA ASN A 402 -18.68 -6.62 4.91
C ASN A 402 -18.26 -5.80 3.67
N LEU A 403 -18.75 -6.17 2.49
CA LEU A 403 -18.27 -5.58 1.24
C LEU A 403 -18.55 -4.09 1.18
N GLU A 404 -17.47 -3.30 1.03
CA GLU A 404 -17.53 -1.85 0.86
C GLU A 404 -17.31 -1.42 -0.59
N ILE A 405 -16.54 -2.21 -1.36
CA ILE A 405 -16.21 -1.91 -2.76
C ILE A 405 -16.50 -3.16 -3.59
N LEU A 406 -17.35 -2.99 -4.63
CA LEU A 406 -17.63 -3.99 -5.63
C LEU A 406 -17.55 -3.38 -7.03
N ASP A 407 -16.53 -3.75 -7.79
CA ASP A 407 -16.41 -3.35 -9.18
C ASP A 407 -16.43 -4.57 -10.12
N LEU A 408 -17.48 -4.66 -10.92
CA LEU A 408 -17.68 -5.69 -11.95
C LEU A 408 -17.72 -5.08 -13.36
N SER A 409 -17.39 -3.80 -13.49
CA SER A 409 -17.49 -3.04 -14.74
C SER A 409 -16.61 -3.61 -15.86
N ALA A 410 -16.94 -3.26 -17.09
CA ALA A 410 -16.18 -3.64 -18.29
C ALA A 410 -15.92 -5.15 -18.37
N ASN A 411 -17.02 -5.93 -18.37
CA ASN A 411 -17.05 -7.38 -18.50
C ASN A 411 -18.15 -7.80 -19.51
N GLN A 412 -18.55 -9.05 -19.51
CA GLN A 412 -19.60 -9.62 -20.35
C GLN A 412 -20.73 -10.22 -19.50
N PHE A 413 -20.95 -9.73 -18.29
CA PHE A 413 -22.03 -10.20 -17.43
C PHE A 413 -23.38 -9.95 -18.08
N SER A 414 -24.30 -10.90 -17.92
CA SER A 414 -25.65 -10.87 -18.50
C SER A 414 -26.69 -11.25 -17.44
N GLY A 415 -27.96 -11.15 -17.80
CA GLY A 415 -29.03 -11.35 -16.83
C GLY A 415 -29.33 -10.09 -16.03
N GLU A 416 -30.01 -10.25 -14.91
CA GLU A 416 -30.41 -9.14 -14.04
C GLU A 416 -29.40 -8.93 -12.93
N ILE A 417 -29.37 -7.70 -12.38
CA ILE A 417 -28.68 -7.44 -11.10
C ILE A 417 -29.47 -8.14 -10.00
N PRO A 418 -28.88 -9.08 -9.26
CA PRO A 418 -29.61 -9.82 -8.24
C PRO A 418 -30.23 -8.87 -7.19
N ALA A 419 -31.53 -8.99 -6.94
CA ALA A 419 -32.23 -8.19 -5.93
C ALA A 419 -31.65 -8.37 -4.52
N SER A 420 -31.03 -9.53 -4.25
CA SER A 420 -30.35 -9.85 -2.98
C SER A 420 -29.17 -8.92 -2.69
N LEU A 421 -28.55 -8.29 -3.69
CA LEU A 421 -27.44 -7.35 -3.47
C LEU A 421 -27.85 -6.08 -2.71
N SER A 422 -29.15 -5.76 -2.65
CA SER A 422 -29.67 -4.70 -1.82
C SER A 422 -29.40 -4.87 -0.31
N SER A 423 -29.02 -6.08 0.12
CA SER A 423 -28.62 -6.37 1.51
C SER A 423 -27.18 -6.00 1.85
N LEU A 424 -26.38 -5.57 0.88
CA LEU A 424 -24.98 -5.12 1.08
C LEU A 424 -24.93 -3.69 1.63
N HIS A 425 -25.25 -3.51 2.90
CA HIS A 425 -25.46 -2.20 3.52
C HIS A 425 -24.17 -1.37 3.71
N PHE A 426 -22.99 -1.98 3.65
CA PHE A 426 -21.71 -1.29 3.78
C PHE A 426 -21.11 -0.84 2.44
N LEU A 427 -21.76 -1.21 1.33
CA LEU A 427 -21.28 -0.89 0.00
C LEU A 427 -21.23 0.62 -0.23
N ASN A 428 -20.05 1.19 -0.41
CA ASN A 428 -19.82 2.61 -0.63
C ASN A 428 -19.31 2.93 -2.06
N ASN A 429 -18.82 1.92 -2.76
CA ASN A 429 -18.45 2.01 -4.17
C ASN A 429 -18.97 0.76 -4.90
N PHE A 430 -19.74 1.00 -5.96
CA PHE A 430 -20.35 -0.05 -6.77
C PHE A 430 -20.30 0.32 -8.23
N SER A 431 -19.93 -0.63 -9.09
CA SER A 431 -20.03 -0.48 -10.53
C SER A 431 -20.31 -1.81 -11.22
N VAL A 432 -21.28 -1.81 -12.12
CA VAL A 432 -21.55 -2.85 -13.10
C VAL A 432 -21.56 -2.30 -14.52
N ALA A 433 -21.03 -1.09 -14.72
CA ALA A 433 -20.99 -0.40 -16.00
C ALA A 433 -20.35 -1.24 -17.10
N ASN A 434 -20.77 -0.99 -18.35
CA ASN A 434 -20.18 -1.66 -19.53
C ASN A 434 -20.23 -3.19 -19.47
N ASN A 435 -21.45 -3.73 -19.33
CA ASN A 435 -21.78 -5.16 -19.38
C ASN A 435 -22.99 -5.41 -20.29
N ASN A 436 -23.55 -6.61 -20.28
CA ASN A 436 -24.76 -6.99 -21.03
C ASN A 436 -25.96 -7.24 -20.08
N LEU A 437 -26.02 -6.49 -18.98
CA LEU A 437 -27.08 -6.64 -18.00
C LEU A 437 -28.40 -6.03 -18.49
N HIS A 438 -29.51 -6.57 -17.99
CA HIS A 438 -30.85 -6.11 -18.34
C HIS A 438 -31.80 -6.14 -17.12
N GLY A 439 -33.00 -5.61 -17.29
CA GLY A 439 -34.03 -5.60 -16.25
C GLY A 439 -33.88 -4.44 -15.26
N PRO A 440 -34.72 -4.41 -14.23
CA PRO A 440 -34.76 -3.31 -13.29
C PRO A 440 -33.55 -3.30 -12.36
N ILE A 441 -33.01 -2.09 -12.11
CA ILE A 441 -32.08 -1.89 -10.99
C ILE A 441 -32.84 -2.20 -9.69
N PRO A 442 -32.33 -3.11 -8.83
CA PRO A 442 -33.05 -3.51 -7.63
C PRO A 442 -33.47 -2.31 -6.77
N SER A 443 -34.73 -2.32 -6.35
CA SER A 443 -35.26 -1.29 -5.45
C SER A 443 -34.65 -1.46 -4.06
N GLY A 444 -33.97 -0.43 -3.60
CA GLY A 444 -33.32 -0.38 -2.28
C GLY A 444 -32.49 0.89 -2.20
N THR A 445 -32.40 1.46 -1.04
CA THR A 445 -31.74 2.76 -0.85
C THR A 445 -30.28 2.76 -1.28
N GLN A 446 -29.58 1.63 -1.12
CA GLN A 446 -28.13 1.53 -1.40
C GLN A 446 -27.85 1.57 -2.91
N LEU A 447 -28.37 0.58 -3.67
CA LEU A 447 -28.06 0.47 -5.10
C LEU A 447 -28.56 1.67 -5.91
N GLN A 448 -29.72 2.23 -5.56
CA GLN A 448 -30.28 3.40 -6.25
C GLN A 448 -29.61 4.74 -5.85
N SER A 449 -28.73 4.75 -4.86
CA SER A 449 -27.99 5.94 -4.43
C SER A 449 -26.66 6.15 -5.18
N PHE A 450 -26.19 5.15 -5.93
CA PHE A 450 -24.99 5.28 -6.74
C PHE A 450 -25.27 6.14 -7.99
N ASP A 451 -24.23 6.76 -8.52
CA ASP A 451 -24.29 7.57 -9.72
C ASP A 451 -24.71 6.74 -10.95
N VAL A 452 -25.31 7.39 -11.94
CA VAL A 452 -25.69 6.78 -13.22
C VAL A 452 -24.51 6.06 -13.87
N SER A 453 -23.31 6.61 -13.75
CA SER A 453 -22.07 6.02 -14.29
C SER A 453 -21.78 4.61 -13.77
N ALA A 454 -22.31 4.22 -12.62
CA ALA A 454 -22.17 2.86 -12.10
C ALA A 454 -22.92 1.79 -12.93
N TYR A 455 -23.87 2.21 -13.75
CA TYR A 455 -24.78 1.35 -14.52
C TYR A 455 -24.67 1.52 -16.03
N GLU A 456 -24.02 2.60 -16.49
CA GLU A 456 -23.96 2.97 -17.91
C GLU A 456 -23.34 1.84 -18.77
N GLY A 457 -23.65 1.88 -20.09
CA GLY A 457 -23.14 0.86 -21.01
C GLY A 457 -23.84 -0.51 -20.91
N ASN A 458 -24.96 -0.62 -20.16
CA ASN A 458 -25.85 -1.77 -20.12
C ASN A 458 -27.18 -1.39 -20.77
N LEU A 459 -27.34 -1.67 -22.04
CA LEU A 459 -28.50 -1.24 -22.86
C LEU A 459 -29.86 -1.79 -22.38
N GLY A 460 -29.86 -2.81 -21.55
CA GLY A 460 -31.07 -3.47 -21.05
C GLY A 460 -31.47 -3.09 -19.62
N LEU A 461 -30.66 -2.32 -18.90
CA LEU A 461 -30.98 -1.88 -17.53
C LEU A 461 -32.00 -0.73 -17.55
N CYS A 462 -32.88 -0.68 -16.55
CA CYS A 462 -33.90 0.33 -16.43
C CYS A 462 -34.20 0.67 -14.94
N GLY A 463 -34.92 1.75 -14.73
CA GLY A 463 -35.30 2.23 -13.39
C GLY A 463 -34.22 3.07 -12.71
N PRO A 464 -34.54 3.76 -11.59
CA PRO A 464 -33.63 4.66 -10.92
C PRO A 464 -32.29 4.00 -10.53
N PRO A 465 -31.14 4.69 -10.68
CA PRO A 465 -30.99 6.11 -11.04
C PRO A 465 -30.99 6.42 -12.55
N LEU A 466 -31.17 5.39 -13.42
CA LEU A 466 -31.30 5.60 -14.86
C LEU A 466 -32.60 6.33 -15.17
N LEU A 467 -32.61 7.09 -16.28
CA LEU A 467 -33.80 7.78 -16.79
C LEU A 467 -34.73 6.85 -17.54
N ASP A 468 -34.26 5.70 -17.98
CA ASP A 468 -35.01 4.72 -18.74
C ASP A 468 -36.02 3.99 -17.83
N GLU A 469 -37.31 4.21 -18.08
CA GLU A 469 -38.38 3.49 -17.36
C GLU A 469 -38.41 2.03 -17.77
N CYS A 470 -38.60 1.13 -16.79
CA CYS A 470 -38.77 -0.28 -17.06
C CYS A 470 -40.13 -0.51 -17.82
N ALA A 471 -40.10 -1.21 -18.93
CA ALA A 471 -41.29 -1.55 -19.66
C ALA A 471 -42.25 -2.35 -18.76
N HIS A 472 -43.43 -1.80 -18.48
CA HIS A 472 -44.49 -2.54 -17.82
C HIS A 472 -45.08 -3.54 -18.82
N ILE A 473 -44.78 -4.83 -18.64
CA ILE A 473 -45.52 -5.88 -19.37
C ILE A 473 -46.90 -5.95 -18.69
N VAL A 474 -47.85 -5.21 -19.24
CA VAL A 474 -49.25 -5.39 -18.88
C VAL A 474 -49.69 -6.72 -19.51
N PHE A 475 -49.75 -7.78 -18.72
CA PHE A 475 -50.49 -8.97 -19.14
C PHE A 475 -51.94 -8.57 -19.29
N GLY A 476 -52.39 -8.37 -20.55
CA GLY A 476 -53.81 -8.10 -20.86
C GLY A 476 -54.66 -9.25 -20.30
N GLU A 477 -55.65 -8.91 -19.46
CA GLU A 477 -56.68 -9.88 -19.08
C GLU A 477 -57.39 -10.37 -20.32
N PHE A 478 -57.26 -11.65 -20.63
CA PHE A 478 -58.05 -12.32 -21.65
C PHE A 478 -59.48 -12.46 -21.10
N VAL A 479 -60.38 -11.53 -21.44
CA VAL A 479 -61.82 -11.70 -21.17
C VAL A 479 -62.39 -12.58 -22.28
N VAL A 480 -62.64 -13.84 -22.02
CA VAL A 480 -63.33 -14.73 -22.92
C VAL A 480 -64.85 -14.56 -22.74
N HIS A 481 -65.45 -13.79 -23.67
CA HIS A 481 -66.93 -13.73 -23.76
C HIS A 481 -67.46 -14.96 -24.52
N TYR A 482 -68.10 -15.87 -23.80
CA TYR A 482 -68.92 -16.89 -24.44
C TYR A 482 -70.30 -16.35 -24.77
N SER A 483 -70.62 -16.16 -26.05
CA SER A 483 -71.97 -15.99 -26.50
C SER A 483 -72.52 -17.32 -27.05
N LEU A 484 -73.51 -17.86 -26.40
CA LEU A 484 -74.25 -19.03 -26.90
C LEU A 484 -75.18 -18.58 -28.02
N ALA A 485 -74.78 -18.81 -29.25
CA ALA A 485 -75.71 -18.71 -30.40
C ALA A 485 -76.41 -20.02 -30.59
N ILE A 486 -77.73 -19.96 -30.76
CA ILE A 486 -78.65 -21.08 -30.96
C ILE A 486 -78.58 -21.63 -32.41
N SER A 487 -77.40 -21.63 -32.98
CA SER A 487 -77.12 -22.26 -34.31
C SER A 487 -75.68 -22.70 -34.39
N GLY A 488 -75.37 -23.71 -33.79
CA GLY A 488 -74.36 -24.77 -34.01
C GLY A 488 -72.98 -24.45 -34.67
N GLU A 489 -72.51 -23.20 -34.79
CA GLU A 489 -71.17 -22.90 -35.28
C GLU A 489 -70.40 -21.96 -34.40
N LEU A 490 -69.13 -22.33 -33.98
CA LEU A 490 -68.20 -21.52 -33.22
C LEU A 490 -67.46 -20.56 -34.17
N HIS A 491 -67.69 -19.24 -34.03
CA HIS A 491 -66.87 -18.21 -34.63
C HIS A 491 -65.93 -17.63 -33.60
N ILE A 492 -64.63 -17.76 -33.79
CA ILE A 492 -63.59 -17.05 -33.05
C ILE A 492 -63.23 -15.78 -33.82
N SER A 493 -63.56 -14.61 -33.28
CA SER A 493 -63.09 -13.32 -33.83
C SER A 493 -61.99 -12.73 -32.97
N ASN A 494 -60.79 -12.58 -33.51
CA ASN A 494 -59.72 -11.78 -32.91
C ASN A 494 -59.91 -10.30 -33.26
N SER A 495 -60.13 -9.46 -32.27
CA SER A 495 -60.03 -8.00 -32.42
C SER A 495 -58.87 -7.46 -31.63
N TRP A 496 -57.88 -6.90 -32.34
CA TRP A 496 -56.79 -6.13 -31.78
C TRP A 496 -57.29 -4.68 -31.62
N THR A 497 -57.27 -4.15 -30.41
CA THR A 497 -57.30 -2.68 -30.16
C THR A 497 -55.94 -2.28 -29.59
N LYS A 498 -55.44 -1.16 -30.14
CA LYS A 498 -54.14 -0.55 -29.86
C LYS A 498 -54.02 -0.06 -28.44
#